data_5d52090c8e3932eadaae20291b6d7e9e
#
_entry.id   5d52090c8e3932eadaae20291b6d7e9e
#
_cell.length_a   1.000
_cell.length_b   1.000
_cell.length_c   1.000
_cell.angle_alpha   90.00
_cell.angle_beta   90.00
_cell.angle_gamma   90.00
#
_symmetry.space_group_name_H-M   'P 1'
#
loop_
_entity.id
_entity.type
_entity.pdbx_description
1 polymer ?
#
loop_
_entity_poly.entity_id
_entity_poly.type
_entity_poly.pdbx_seq_one_letter_code
_entity_poly.pdbx_strand_id
1 'polypeptide(L)'
;MSEALRRVTMFQGLDQSDLDTLAGVAREVTAERGEIIVSQGSKGESLYVVVSGQIRVYLSDETGKEIILGLEGPGAIFGEISVLDGRPRSASVAAMKRTELLKIDGQEFLQMLQTNARLALTVITAFAGMI
;
A
#
# COMPACT_ATOMS: atom_id res chain seq x y z
N MET A 1 2.35 -13.93 -6.90
CA MET A 1 2.41 -12.46 -6.76
C MET A 1 1.27 -11.74 -7.47
N SER A 2 1.01 -12.05 -8.74
CA SER A 2 -0.08 -11.40 -9.49
C SER A 2 -1.45 -11.56 -8.85
N GLU A 3 -1.73 -12.71 -8.24
CA GLU A 3 -3.02 -12.95 -7.59
C GLU A 3 -3.28 -12.02 -6.42
N ALA A 4 -2.22 -11.73 -5.62
CA ALA A 4 -2.34 -10.80 -4.50
C ALA A 4 -2.65 -9.39 -5.01
N LEU A 5 -1.99 -8.98 -6.09
CA LEU A 5 -2.22 -7.68 -6.71
C LEU A 5 -3.63 -7.58 -7.30
N ARG A 6 -4.15 -8.67 -7.83
CA ARG A 6 -5.49 -8.72 -8.43
C ARG A 6 -6.59 -8.47 -7.40
N ARG A 7 -6.33 -8.75 -6.11
CA ARG A 7 -7.30 -8.52 -5.03
C ARG A 7 -7.42 -7.06 -4.63
N VAL A 8 -6.46 -6.24 -5.02
CA VAL A 8 -6.47 -4.80 -4.69
C VAL A 8 -7.49 -4.11 -5.58
N THR A 9 -8.46 -3.42 -4.97
CA THR A 9 -9.53 -2.72 -5.70
C THR A 9 -8.96 -1.76 -6.73
N MET A 10 -7.90 -1.04 -6.36
CA MET A 10 -7.22 -0.08 -7.23
C MET A 10 -6.69 -0.71 -8.53
N PHE A 11 -6.40 -2.02 -8.51
CA PHE A 11 -5.79 -2.71 -9.65
C PHE A 11 -6.77 -3.61 -10.42
N GLN A 12 -8.05 -3.59 -10.08
CA GLN A 12 -9.03 -4.49 -10.71
C GLN A 12 -9.27 -4.20 -12.19
N GLY A 13 -9.02 -2.99 -12.63
CA GLY A 13 -9.14 -2.62 -14.04
C GLY A 13 -7.94 -3.00 -14.91
N LEU A 14 -6.90 -3.56 -14.32
CA LEU A 14 -5.67 -3.91 -15.04
C LEU A 14 -5.77 -5.30 -15.67
N ASP A 15 -5.16 -5.46 -16.86
CA ASP A 15 -5.04 -6.77 -17.48
C ASP A 15 -3.86 -7.54 -16.87
N GLN A 16 -3.69 -8.80 -17.31
CA GLN A 16 -2.64 -9.67 -16.79
C GLN A 16 -1.25 -9.10 -17.04
N SER A 17 -1.05 -8.47 -18.19
CA SER A 17 0.24 -7.87 -18.54
C SER A 17 0.63 -6.77 -17.57
N ASP A 18 -0.32 -5.88 -17.21
CA ASP A 18 -0.09 -4.81 -16.25
C ASP A 18 0.20 -5.36 -14.86
N LEU A 19 -0.54 -6.40 -14.44
CA LEU A 19 -0.32 -7.05 -13.15
C LEU A 19 1.05 -7.72 -13.09
N ASP A 20 1.49 -8.35 -14.16
CA ASP A 20 2.82 -8.97 -14.23
C ASP A 20 3.92 -7.92 -14.14
N THR A 21 3.73 -6.76 -14.76
CA THR A 21 4.68 -5.65 -14.67
C THR A 21 4.80 -5.15 -13.22
N LEU A 22 3.67 -4.97 -12.54
CA LEU A 22 3.66 -4.60 -11.11
C LEU A 22 4.35 -5.67 -10.25
N ALA A 23 4.05 -6.93 -10.50
CA ALA A 23 4.65 -8.05 -9.77
C ALA A 23 6.17 -8.06 -9.94
N GLY A 24 6.66 -7.67 -11.11
CA GLY A 24 8.09 -7.62 -11.40
C GLY A 24 8.86 -6.58 -10.57
N VAL A 25 8.20 -5.55 -10.07
CA VAL A 25 8.82 -4.51 -9.23
C VAL A 25 8.44 -4.63 -7.76
N ALA A 26 7.68 -5.65 -7.39
CA ALA A 26 7.27 -5.90 -6.02
C ALA A 26 8.24 -6.85 -5.34
N ARG A 27 8.45 -6.66 -4.02
CA ARG A 27 9.24 -7.56 -3.18
C ARG A 27 8.36 -8.15 -2.09
N GLU A 28 8.60 -9.40 -1.77
CA GLU A 28 7.95 -10.02 -0.63
C GLU A 28 8.66 -9.59 0.66
N VAL A 29 7.90 -9.10 1.62
CA VAL A 29 8.41 -8.76 2.95
C VAL A 29 7.46 -9.35 3.99
N THR A 30 8.00 -9.66 5.17
CA THR A 30 7.24 -10.19 6.29
C THR A 30 7.36 -9.23 7.46
N ALA A 31 6.22 -8.91 8.07
CA ALA A 31 6.18 -8.16 9.32
C ALA A 31 5.72 -9.10 10.43
N GLU A 32 6.46 -9.13 11.54
CA GLU A 32 6.08 -9.90 12.69
C GLU A 32 5.05 -9.14 13.53
N ARG A 33 4.31 -9.85 14.37
CA ARG A 33 3.30 -9.25 15.25
C ARG A 33 3.89 -8.08 16.03
N GLY A 34 3.22 -6.94 15.99
CA GLY A 34 3.64 -5.72 16.69
C GLY A 34 4.64 -4.86 15.95
N GLU A 35 5.19 -5.35 14.84
CA GLU A 35 6.17 -4.59 14.06
C GLU A 35 5.50 -3.40 13.36
N ILE A 36 6.12 -2.23 13.47
CA ILE A 36 5.67 -1.03 12.78
C ILE A 36 6.22 -1.06 11.36
N ILE A 37 5.33 -1.08 10.37
CA ILE A 37 5.71 -1.17 8.96
C ILE A 37 6.00 0.22 8.40
N VAL A 38 5.12 1.19 8.68
CA VAL A 38 5.33 2.60 8.34
C VAL A 38 4.95 3.46 9.53
N SER A 39 5.67 4.56 9.72
CA SER A 39 5.47 5.48 10.83
C SER A 39 4.90 6.82 10.36
N GLN A 40 3.92 7.34 11.09
CA GLN A 40 3.36 8.66 10.85
C GLN A 40 4.47 9.71 10.80
N GLY A 41 4.41 10.60 9.83
CA GLY A 41 5.40 11.66 9.65
C GLY A 41 6.64 11.23 8.88
N SER A 42 6.85 9.96 8.62
CA SER A 42 7.99 9.49 7.86
C SER A 42 7.79 9.70 6.36
N LYS A 43 8.89 9.59 5.61
CA LYS A 43 8.88 9.78 4.17
C LYS A 43 8.24 8.58 3.47
N GLY A 44 7.34 8.85 2.52
CA GLY A 44 6.61 7.81 1.79
C GLY A 44 7.39 7.25 0.61
N GLU A 45 8.31 6.32 0.85
CA GLU A 45 9.18 5.78 -0.19
C GLU A 45 8.63 4.54 -0.90
N SER A 46 7.65 3.86 -0.29
CA SER A 46 7.07 2.63 -0.85
C SER A 46 5.59 2.54 -0.54
N LEU A 47 4.89 1.75 -1.33
CA LEU A 47 3.54 1.32 -1.01
C LEU A 47 3.53 -0.18 -0.76
N TYR A 48 2.49 -0.67 -0.12
CA TYR A 48 2.41 -2.05 0.34
C TYR A 48 1.05 -2.66 0.03
N VAL A 49 1.05 -3.95 -0.28
CA VAL A 49 -0.16 -4.76 -0.45
C VAL A 49 -0.13 -5.88 0.58
N VAL A 50 -1.23 -6.07 1.31
CA VAL A 50 -1.34 -7.16 2.28
C VAL A 50 -1.71 -8.44 1.53
N VAL A 51 -0.85 -9.46 1.64
CA VAL A 51 -1.08 -10.78 1.06
C VAL A 51 -1.81 -11.67 2.05
N SER A 52 -1.33 -11.72 3.28
CA SER A 52 -1.94 -12.47 4.38
C SER A 52 -1.66 -11.77 5.69
N GLY A 53 -2.46 -12.05 6.70
CA GLY A 53 -2.31 -11.45 8.01
C GLY A 53 -3.30 -10.33 8.26
N GLN A 54 -2.94 -9.42 9.15
CA GLN A 54 -3.79 -8.28 9.52
C GLN A 54 -2.93 -7.12 9.99
N ILE A 55 -3.31 -5.91 9.61
CA ILE A 55 -2.66 -4.67 10.01
C ILE A 55 -3.66 -3.75 10.72
N ARG A 56 -3.13 -2.84 11.54
CA ARG A 56 -3.89 -1.70 12.05
C ARG A 56 -3.28 -0.41 11.51
N VAL A 57 -4.15 0.52 11.14
CA VAL A 57 -3.79 1.88 10.75
C VAL A 57 -4.16 2.77 11.92
N TYR A 58 -3.22 3.59 12.40
CA TYR A 58 -3.45 4.34 13.62
C TYR A 58 -2.68 5.67 13.63
N LEU A 59 -3.16 6.57 14.49
CA LEU A 59 -2.47 7.80 14.85
C LEU A 59 -1.98 7.69 16.28
N SER A 60 -0.84 8.30 16.59
CA SER A 60 -0.35 8.42 17.96
C SER A 60 -0.37 9.89 18.37
N ASP A 61 -0.86 10.18 19.58
CA ASP A 61 -0.81 11.53 20.14
C ASP A 61 0.51 11.74 20.89
N GLU A 62 0.71 12.96 21.42
CA GLU A 62 1.93 13.34 22.13
C GLU A 62 2.20 12.48 23.37
N THR A 63 1.17 11.87 23.95
CA THR A 63 1.28 11.01 25.14
C THR A 63 1.54 9.55 24.77
N GLY A 64 1.59 9.22 23.49
CA GLY A 64 1.76 7.85 23.00
C GLY A 64 0.46 7.07 22.91
N LYS A 65 -0.69 7.70 23.14
CA LYS A 65 -1.99 7.05 23.00
C LYS A 65 -2.30 6.84 21.54
N GLU A 66 -2.69 5.62 21.16
CA GLU A 66 -3.03 5.27 19.80
C GLU A 66 -4.54 5.44 19.56
N ILE A 67 -4.86 5.99 18.39
CA ILE A 67 -6.23 6.09 17.88
C ILE A 67 -6.28 5.22 16.64
N ILE A 68 -6.99 4.11 16.70
CA ILE A 68 -7.08 3.17 15.59
C ILE A 68 -8.08 3.68 14.57
N LEU A 69 -7.60 3.89 13.34
CA LEU A 69 -8.42 4.35 12.22
C LEU A 69 -9.03 3.17 11.45
N GLY A 70 -8.39 2.02 11.45
CA GLY A 70 -8.90 0.85 10.75
C GLY A 70 -8.07 -0.39 11.01
N LEU A 71 -8.72 -1.54 10.80
CA LEU A 71 -8.08 -2.86 10.79
C LEU A 71 -8.31 -3.42 9.39
N GLU A 72 -7.25 -3.90 8.75
CA GLU A 72 -7.34 -4.37 7.37
C GLU A 72 -6.60 -5.67 7.17
N GLY A 73 -7.07 -6.46 6.21
CA GLY A 73 -6.53 -7.77 5.89
C GLY A 73 -6.11 -7.92 4.45
N PRO A 74 -6.08 -9.16 3.93
CA PRO A 74 -5.62 -9.44 2.57
C PRO A 74 -6.34 -8.62 1.50
N GLY A 75 -5.59 -8.09 0.55
CA GLY A 75 -6.09 -7.23 -0.50
C GLY A 75 -6.02 -5.74 -0.19
N ALA A 76 -5.74 -5.38 1.06
CA ALA A 76 -5.56 -3.97 1.42
C ALA A 76 -4.28 -3.41 0.82
N ILE A 77 -4.32 -2.13 0.46
CA ILE A 77 -3.15 -1.37 0.02
C ILE A 77 -2.96 -0.21 1.00
N PHE A 78 -1.72 0.10 1.33
CA PHE A 78 -1.43 1.27 2.15
C PHE A 78 -0.11 1.92 1.73
N GLY A 79 0.03 3.20 2.07
CA GLY A 79 1.22 3.97 1.75
C GLY A 79 1.20 4.60 0.35
N GLU A 80 0.18 4.31 -0.46
CA GLU A 80 0.08 4.78 -1.83
C GLU A 80 -0.11 6.29 -1.92
N ILE A 81 -0.81 6.90 -0.97
CA ILE A 81 -1.09 8.33 -0.99
C ILE A 81 0.20 9.14 -0.83
N SER A 82 1.06 8.76 0.11
CA SER A 82 2.35 9.44 0.31
C SER A 82 3.27 9.30 -0.91
N VAL A 83 3.21 8.17 -1.59
CA VAL A 83 3.96 7.96 -2.83
C VAL A 83 3.45 8.90 -3.92
N LEU A 84 2.13 9.05 -4.03
CA LEU A 84 1.52 9.83 -5.11
C LEU A 84 1.61 11.34 -4.88
N ASP A 85 1.40 11.81 -3.64
CA ASP A 85 1.36 13.25 -3.36
C ASP A 85 2.66 13.80 -2.79
N GLY A 86 3.62 12.95 -2.46
CA GLY A 86 4.92 13.35 -1.92
C GLY A 86 4.89 13.86 -0.48
N ARG A 87 3.74 13.79 0.19
CA ARG A 87 3.62 14.24 1.58
C ARG A 87 4.09 13.14 2.53
N PRO A 88 4.50 13.52 3.77
CA PRO A 88 4.82 12.52 4.79
C PRO A 88 3.64 11.59 5.08
N ARG A 89 3.95 10.43 5.64
CA ARG A 89 2.92 9.45 6.05
C ARG A 89 1.91 10.09 6.99
N SER A 90 0.63 9.99 6.66
CA SER A 90 -0.45 10.58 7.47
C SER A 90 -0.81 9.72 8.68
N ALA A 91 -0.43 8.46 8.70
CA ALA A 91 -0.71 7.53 9.77
C ALA A 91 0.38 6.47 9.87
N SER A 92 0.40 5.78 10.98
CA SER A 92 1.27 4.61 11.18
C SER A 92 0.51 3.33 10.83
N VAL A 93 1.24 2.29 10.44
CA VAL A 93 0.69 0.97 10.17
C VAL A 93 1.55 -0.06 10.87
N ALA A 94 0.92 -0.94 11.64
CA ALA A 94 1.61 -2.01 12.34
C ALA A 94 0.90 -3.35 12.13
N ALA A 95 1.68 -4.42 12.18
CA ALA A 95 1.14 -5.77 12.05
C ALA A 95 0.44 -6.21 13.34
N MET A 96 -0.77 -6.74 13.22
CA MET A 96 -1.54 -7.30 14.34
C MET A 96 -1.16 -8.75 14.62
N LYS A 97 -0.62 -9.41 13.62
CA LYS A 97 -0.08 -10.76 13.67
C LYS A 97 0.95 -10.87 12.56
N ARG A 98 1.61 -12.02 12.43
CA ARG A 98 2.54 -12.21 11.30
C ARG A 98 1.83 -11.91 9.99
N THR A 99 2.38 -11.00 9.21
CA THR A 99 1.75 -10.48 8.00
C THR A 99 2.74 -10.57 6.84
N GLU A 100 2.26 -11.13 5.74
CA GLU A 100 3.01 -11.18 4.48
C GLU A 100 2.57 -10.01 3.62
N LEU A 101 3.54 -9.29 3.06
CA LEU A 101 3.30 -8.07 2.31
C LEU A 101 4.05 -8.11 0.98
N LEU A 102 3.52 -7.39 0.00
CA LEU A 102 4.29 -7.00 -1.19
C LEU A 102 4.65 -5.53 -1.04
N LYS A 103 5.94 -5.24 -1.15
CA LYS A 103 6.46 -3.87 -1.09
C LYS A 103 6.82 -3.41 -2.49
N ILE A 104 6.26 -2.29 -2.92
CA ILE A 104 6.52 -1.72 -4.25
C ILE A 104 7.21 -0.38 -4.05
N ASP A 105 8.40 -0.23 -4.66
CA ASP A 105 9.14 1.01 -4.60
C ASP A 105 8.34 2.15 -5.22
N GLY A 106 8.27 3.28 -4.51
CA GLY A 106 7.46 4.41 -4.94
C GLY A 106 7.92 5.03 -6.24
N GLN A 107 9.23 5.14 -6.46
CA GLN A 107 9.75 5.72 -7.69
C GLN A 107 9.46 4.83 -8.89
N GLU A 108 9.60 3.53 -8.74
CA GLU A 108 9.25 2.58 -9.80
C GLU A 108 7.76 2.61 -10.11
N PHE A 109 6.93 2.71 -9.08
CA PHE A 109 5.48 2.84 -9.26
C PHE A 109 5.13 4.11 -10.02
N LEU A 110 5.69 5.26 -9.63
CA LEU A 110 5.46 6.54 -10.32
C LEU A 110 5.93 6.50 -11.76
N GLN A 111 7.07 5.87 -12.03
CA GLN A 111 7.58 5.72 -13.38
C GLN A 111 6.62 4.89 -14.24
N MET A 112 6.06 3.83 -13.68
CA MET A 112 5.05 3.02 -14.38
C MET A 112 3.81 3.84 -14.71
N LEU A 113 3.35 4.71 -13.80
CA LEU A 113 2.22 5.59 -14.05
C LEU A 113 2.52 6.58 -15.19
N GLN A 114 3.76 7.06 -15.28
CA GLN A 114 4.16 7.98 -16.34
C GLN A 114 4.26 7.33 -17.71
N THR A 115 4.56 6.04 -17.76
CA THR A 115 4.77 5.31 -19.02
C THR A 115 3.60 4.42 -19.42
N ASN A 116 2.63 4.23 -18.54
CA ASN A 116 1.46 3.39 -18.79
C ASN A 116 0.18 4.17 -18.48
N ALA A 117 -0.42 4.75 -19.51
CA ALA A 117 -1.62 5.57 -19.37
C ALA A 117 -2.81 4.79 -18.81
N ARG A 118 -2.94 3.50 -19.14
CA ARG A 118 -4.02 2.65 -18.61
C ARG A 118 -3.90 2.49 -17.10
N LEU A 119 -2.71 2.22 -16.60
CA LEU A 119 -2.46 2.11 -15.17
C LEU A 119 -2.77 3.43 -14.47
N ALA A 120 -2.30 4.55 -15.03
CA ALA A 120 -2.55 5.87 -14.46
C ALA A 120 -4.05 6.17 -14.38
N LEU A 121 -4.81 5.89 -15.44
CA LEU A 121 -6.26 6.11 -15.45
C LEU A 121 -6.97 5.20 -14.46
N THR A 122 -6.54 3.96 -14.32
CA THR A 122 -7.12 3.01 -13.38
C THR A 122 -6.92 3.50 -11.94
N VAL A 123 -5.73 3.98 -11.60
CA VAL A 123 -5.42 4.51 -10.27
C VAL A 123 -6.25 5.76 -9.99
N ILE A 124 -6.32 6.71 -10.95
CA ILE A 124 -7.10 7.94 -10.81
C ILE A 124 -8.57 7.62 -10.61
N THR A 125 -9.12 6.69 -11.38
CA THR A 125 -10.53 6.29 -11.29
C THR A 125 -10.83 5.67 -9.92
N ALA A 126 -9.92 4.83 -9.41
CA ALA A 126 -10.06 4.23 -8.10
C ALA A 126 -10.10 5.27 -6.99
N PHE A 127 -9.22 6.28 -7.04
CA PHE A 127 -9.23 7.37 -6.06
C PHE A 127 -10.49 8.22 -6.17
N ALA A 128 -10.97 8.50 -7.38
CA ALA A 128 -12.21 9.24 -7.58
C ALA A 128 -13.40 8.49 -6.98
N GLY A 129 -13.42 7.18 -7.10
CA GLY A 129 -14.47 6.33 -6.52
C GLY A 129 -14.43 6.23 -5.00
N MET A 130 -13.33 6.62 -4.37
CA MET A 130 -13.19 6.62 -2.91
C MET A 130 -13.72 7.90 -2.27
N ILE A 131 -14.01 8.93 -3.05
CA ILE A 131 -14.58 10.20 -2.60
C ILE A 131 -16.09 10.12 -2.67
#